data_a00c12c05fccd36e2972104df8fd8fa9
#
_entry.id   a00c12c05fccd36e2972104df8fd8fa9
#
_cell.length_a   1.000
_cell.length_b   1.000
_cell.length_c   1.000
_cell.angle_alpha   90.00
_cell.angle_beta   90.00
_cell.angle_gamma   90.00
#
_symmetry.space_group_name_H-M   'P 1'
#
loop_
_entity.id
_entity.type
_entity.pdbx_description
1 polymer ?
#
loop_
_entity_poly.entity_id
_entity_poly.type
_entity_poly.pdbx_seq_one_letter_code
_entity_poly.pdbx_strand_id
1 'polypeptide(L)'
;MAKGEIVAGCLAPHPPHIVYAENPSQNEPVAEGGWEQLRWGYERLRESLKDVEYDAIVVLSPHWQTYIGTHFLGLENFQSLSVDPIFPNLFRYHYDMNVDVELATQIHDKAHEAGLAVKMMTNPDFRVDYGTITTGHMFRPEWDKPLVVISSNRSRAYYSVEVMQEMMTVSYTHLRAHETRI
;
A
#
# COMPACT_ATOMS: atom_id res chain seq x y z
N MET A 1 -6.21 16.82 19.81
CA MET A 1 -5.56 15.96 18.81
C MET A 1 -6.12 16.34 17.46
N ALA A 2 -5.26 16.57 16.50
CA ALA A 2 -5.65 16.87 15.13
C ALA A 2 -6.41 15.65 14.55
N LYS A 3 -7.45 15.92 13.77
CA LYS A 3 -8.22 14.85 13.11
C LYS A 3 -7.72 14.74 11.68
N GLY A 4 -7.11 13.60 11.32
CA GLY A 4 -6.79 13.28 9.93
C GLY A 4 -8.06 13.01 9.10
N GLU A 5 -7.99 13.20 7.79
CA GLU A 5 -9.08 12.92 6.85
C GLU A 5 -8.59 12.02 5.71
N ILE A 6 -9.46 11.10 5.28
CA ILE A 6 -9.22 10.40 4.03
C ILE A 6 -9.72 11.30 2.90
N VAL A 7 -8.79 11.92 2.20
CA VAL A 7 -9.11 12.88 1.11
C VAL A 7 -9.43 12.19 -0.20
N ALA A 8 -8.98 10.95 -0.39
CA ALA A 8 -9.30 10.12 -1.56
C ALA A 8 -9.19 8.63 -1.23
N GLY A 9 -9.91 7.81 -1.97
CA GLY A 9 -9.78 6.35 -1.93
C GLY A 9 -9.92 5.77 -3.33
N CYS A 10 -9.09 4.78 -3.65
CA CYS A 10 -9.15 4.11 -4.94
C CYS A 10 -8.91 2.60 -4.83
N LEU A 11 -9.47 1.87 -5.77
CA LEU A 11 -9.13 0.48 -6.04
C LEU A 11 -8.15 0.45 -7.21
N ALA A 12 -6.91 0.03 -6.94
CA ALA A 12 -5.82 0.13 -7.89
C ALA A 12 -5.46 -1.24 -8.47
N PRO A 13 -5.52 -1.44 -9.80
CA PRO A 13 -5.02 -2.64 -10.44
C PRO A 13 -3.48 -2.68 -10.34
N HIS A 14 -2.92 -3.86 -10.06
CA HIS A 14 -1.49 -4.00 -9.80
C HIS A 14 -0.81 -5.15 -10.56
N PRO A 15 -1.17 -5.45 -11.83
CA PRO A 15 -0.41 -6.44 -12.59
C PRO A 15 1.02 -5.95 -12.79
N PRO A 16 2.04 -6.80 -12.59
CA PRO A 16 3.44 -6.39 -12.63
C PRO A 16 3.84 -5.70 -13.94
N HIS A 17 3.24 -6.11 -15.03
CA HIS A 17 3.55 -5.64 -16.39
C HIS A 17 3.23 -4.16 -16.66
N ILE A 18 2.49 -3.50 -15.80
CA ILE A 18 2.19 -2.06 -16.00
C ILE A 18 3.35 -1.17 -15.60
N VAL A 19 4.34 -1.71 -14.88
CA VAL A 19 5.57 -1.02 -14.50
C VAL A 19 6.69 -1.44 -15.46
N TYR A 20 7.52 -0.51 -15.88
CA TYR A 20 8.78 -0.83 -16.55
C TYR A 20 9.78 -1.29 -15.50
N ALA A 21 9.95 -2.60 -15.40
CA ALA A 21 10.94 -3.23 -14.52
C ALA A 21 12.30 -3.34 -15.21
N GLU A 22 13.27 -3.96 -14.53
CA GLU A 22 14.66 -4.10 -15.01
C GLU A 22 14.84 -5.00 -16.24
N ASN A 23 13.81 -5.72 -16.66
CA ASN A 23 13.82 -6.55 -17.86
C ASN A 23 12.98 -5.89 -18.98
N PRO A 24 13.47 -4.86 -19.66
CA PRO A 24 12.67 -4.07 -20.60
C PRO A 24 12.06 -4.89 -21.74
N SER A 25 12.77 -5.87 -22.26
CA SER A 25 12.29 -6.74 -23.35
C SER A 25 11.10 -7.62 -22.96
N GLN A 26 10.86 -7.80 -21.67
CA GLN A 26 9.74 -8.60 -21.13
C GLN A 26 8.62 -7.71 -20.58
N ASN A 27 8.92 -6.47 -20.26
CA ASN A 27 8.01 -5.50 -19.64
C ASN A 27 7.57 -4.38 -20.59
N GLU A 28 8.00 -4.44 -21.84
CA GLU A 28 7.45 -3.53 -22.85
C GLU A 28 5.95 -3.77 -22.99
N PRO A 29 5.15 -2.70 -23.09
CA PRO A 29 3.72 -2.82 -23.36
C PRO A 29 3.51 -3.36 -24.76
N VAL A 30 3.52 -4.67 -24.89
CA VAL A 30 3.33 -5.38 -26.16
C VAL A 30 1.85 -5.71 -26.39
N ALA A 31 1.03 -5.48 -25.37
CA ALA A 31 -0.36 -5.90 -25.41
C ALA A 31 -1.20 -4.83 -26.08
N GLU A 32 -1.61 -5.07 -27.31
CA GLU A 32 -2.74 -4.38 -27.87
C GLU A 32 -3.96 -4.52 -26.94
N GLY A 33 -4.33 -3.44 -26.28
CA GLY A 33 -5.59 -3.32 -25.57
C GLY A 33 -5.66 -3.85 -24.15
N GLY A 34 -4.55 -3.96 -23.40
CA GLY A 34 -4.58 -4.44 -22.03
C GLY A 34 -3.92 -3.50 -21.04
N TRP A 35 -2.61 -3.53 -21.01
CA TRP A 35 -1.82 -2.87 -19.97
C TRP A 35 -1.78 -1.34 -20.13
N GLU A 36 -1.81 -0.83 -21.36
CA GLU A 36 -1.85 0.61 -21.65
C GLU A 36 -3.10 1.27 -21.09
N GLN A 37 -4.24 0.62 -21.15
CA GLN A 37 -5.48 1.16 -20.59
C GLN A 37 -5.38 1.33 -19.07
N LEU A 38 -4.70 0.41 -18.39
CA LEU A 38 -4.45 0.51 -16.96
C LEU A 38 -3.46 1.65 -16.64
N ARG A 39 -2.42 1.81 -17.44
CA ARG A 39 -1.48 2.95 -17.31
C ARG A 39 -2.20 4.28 -17.49
N TRP A 40 -2.98 4.42 -18.54
CA TRP A 40 -3.80 5.62 -18.76
C TRP A 40 -4.83 5.83 -17.64
N GLY A 41 -5.29 4.75 -17.02
CA GLY A 41 -6.12 4.81 -15.82
C GLY A 41 -5.40 5.50 -14.66
N TYR A 42 -4.15 5.11 -14.41
CA TYR A 42 -3.32 5.75 -13.38
C TYR A 42 -2.96 7.21 -13.74
N GLU A 43 -2.67 7.51 -15.01
CA GLU A 43 -2.43 8.88 -15.46
C GLU A 43 -3.64 9.76 -15.20
N ARG A 44 -4.84 9.30 -15.55
CA ARG A 44 -6.09 10.01 -15.26
C ARG A 44 -6.35 10.15 -13.77
N LEU A 45 -6.02 9.12 -12.97
CA LEU A 45 -6.12 9.19 -11.52
C LEU A 45 -5.21 10.27 -10.95
N ARG A 46 -3.92 10.28 -11.35
CA ARG A 46 -2.96 11.32 -10.94
C ARG A 46 -3.44 12.71 -11.33
N GLU A 47 -3.92 12.88 -12.55
CA GLU A 47 -4.45 14.17 -13.02
C GLU A 47 -5.67 14.61 -12.19
N SER A 48 -6.56 13.68 -11.83
CA SER A 48 -7.74 14.00 -11.01
C SER A 48 -7.41 14.37 -9.56
N LEU A 49 -6.24 13.96 -9.08
CA LEU A 49 -5.80 14.19 -7.71
C LEU A 49 -4.67 15.23 -7.60
N LYS A 50 -4.28 15.86 -8.69
CA LYS A 50 -3.12 16.78 -8.72
C LYS A 50 -3.24 17.98 -7.77
N ASP A 51 -4.46 18.44 -7.53
CA ASP A 51 -4.77 19.58 -6.64
C ASP A 51 -5.22 19.11 -5.24
N VAL A 52 -5.15 17.81 -4.96
CA VAL A 52 -5.48 17.24 -3.65
C VAL A 52 -4.21 17.16 -2.81
N GLU A 53 -4.18 17.92 -1.73
CA GLU A 53 -3.12 17.85 -0.74
C GLU A 53 -3.32 16.64 0.17
N TYR A 54 -2.24 15.87 0.38
CA TYR A 54 -2.20 14.74 1.30
C TYR A 54 -0.79 14.51 1.83
N ASP A 55 -0.69 13.93 3.03
CA ASP A 55 0.58 13.74 3.72
C ASP A 55 1.15 12.32 3.53
N ALA A 56 0.30 11.31 3.44
CA ALA A 56 0.69 9.92 3.30
C ALA A 56 -0.27 9.11 2.42
N ILE A 57 0.21 7.98 1.92
CA ILE A 57 -0.58 7.01 1.16
C ILE A 57 -0.74 5.74 1.99
N VAL A 58 -1.97 5.34 2.30
CA VAL A 58 -2.25 4.08 2.99
C VAL A 58 -2.56 2.99 1.96
N VAL A 59 -1.77 1.93 1.95
CA VAL A 59 -1.90 0.80 1.04
C VAL A 59 -2.34 -0.45 1.80
N LEU A 60 -3.51 -0.98 1.46
CA LEU A 60 -3.92 -2.32 1.87
C LEU A 60 -3.43 -3.31 0.82
N SER A 61 -2.35 -4.03 1.14
CA SER A 61 -1.74 -4.94 0.18
C SER A 61 -2.52 -6.25 0.07
N PRO A 62 -2.93 -6.67 -1.14
CA PRO A 62 -3.58 -7.96 -1.35
C PRO A 62 -2.58 -9.13 -1.37
N HIS A 63 -1.28 -8.87 -1.57
CA HIS A 63 -0.24 -9.88 -1.70
C HIS A 63 0.59 -10.07 -0.43
N TRP A 64 0.66 -9.07 0.43
CA TRP A 64 1.16 -9.27 1.79
C TRP A 64 0.07 -9.90 2.64
N GLN A 65 -0.03 -11.22 2.52
CA GLN A 65 -1.07 -12.00 3.19
C GLN A 65 -0.54 -12.56 4.51
N THR A 66 -1.31 -12.38 5.57
CA THR A 66 -1.03 -12.91 6.90
C THR A 66 -2.13 -13.90 7.31
N TYR A 67 -1.77 -14.87 8.14
CA TYR A 67 -2.73 -15.85 8.66
C TYR A 67 -3.27 -15.45 10.03
N ILE A 68 -2.45 -14.79 10.84
CA ILE A 68 -2.81 -14.36 12.19
C ILE A 68 -2.62 -12.85 12.27
N GLY A 69 -3.74 -12.17 12.38
CA GLY A 69 -3.77 -10.73 12.54
C GLY A 69 -3.40 -9.93 11.30
N THR A 70 -3.47 -8.63 11.44
CA THR A 70 -3.08 -7.65 10.43
C THR A 70 -1.71 -7.08 10.80
N HIS A 71 -0.80 -7.04 9.84
CA HIS A 71 0.54 -6.52 10.06
C HIS A 71 0.70 -5.15 9.39
N PHE A 72 1.46 -4.30 10.04
CA PHE A 72 1.82 -2.96 9.59
C PHE A 72 3.32 -2.90 9.36
N LEU A 73 3.77 -2.29 8.27
CA LEU A 73 5.20 -2.10 8.03
C LEU A 73 5.74 -1.02 8.98
N GLY A 74 6.75 -1.39 9.76
CA GLY A 74 7.33 -0.58 10.82
C GLY A 74 8.83 -0.29 10.63
N LEU A 75 9.26 -0.04 9.40
CA LEU A 75 10.62 0.35 9.03
C LEU A 75 10.57 1.66 8.25
N GLU A 76 11.29 2.68 8.69
CA GLU A 76 11.21 4.04 8.13
C GLU A 76 11.66 4.13 6.67
N ASN A 77 12.81 3.53 6.37
CA ASN A 77 13.38 3.52 5.03
C ASN A 77 13.47 2.08 4.53
N PHE A 78 12.89 1.81 3.41
CA PHE A 78 12.82 0.47 2.88
C PHE A 78 13.30 0.42 1.43
N GLN A 79 14.52 -0.09 1.26
CA GLN A 79 15.13 -0.30 -0.06
C GLN A 79 15.29 -1.78 -0.31
N SER A 80 14.80 -2.28 -1.42
CA SER A 80 14.97 -3.68 -1.80
C SER A 80 14.61 -3.90 -3.28
N LEU A 81 14.66 -5.16 -3.67
CA LEU A 81 14.21 -5.64 -4.97
C LEU A 81 12.88 -6.39 -4.80
N SER A 82 11.82 -5.88 -5.40
CA SER A 82 10.56 -6.61 -5.54
C SER A 82 10.60 -7.51 -6.77
N VAL A 83 10.18 -8.75 -6.60
CA VAL A 83 10.17 -9.77 -7.66
C VAL A 83 8.82 -10.48 -7.61
N ASP A 84 8.21 -10.69 -8.79
CA ASP A 84 7.02 -11.52 -8.86
C ASP A 84 7.38 -12.96 -8.46
N PRO A 85 6.71 -13.55 -7.47
CA PRO A 85 7.05 -14.87 -6.96
C PRO A 85 6.72 -16.00 -7.95
N ILE A 86 5.81 -15.78 -8.90
CA ILE A 86 5.38 -16.77 -9.88
C ILE A 86 6.17 -16.59 -11.19
N PHE A 87 6.36 -15.34 -11.59
CA PHE A 87 7.02 -14.96 -12.85
C PHE A 87 8.21 -14.02 -12.59
N PRO A 88 9.27 -14.48 -11.92
CA PRO A 88 10.38 -13.62 -11.48
C PRO A 88 11.13 -12.95 -12.64
N ASN A 89 11.00 -13.49 -13.86
CA ASN A 89 11.59 -12.90 -15.05
C ASN A 89 10.74 -11.78 -15.67
N LEU A 90 9.47 -11.66 -15.27
CA LEU A 90 8.56 -10.64 -15.81
C LEU A 90 8.53 -9.37 -14.97
N PHE A 91 8.88 -9.46 -13.71
CA PHE A 91 8.90 -8.31 -12.82
C PHE A 91 10.09 -8.39 -11.87
N ARG A 92 10.98 -7.44 -12.02
CA ARG A 92 12.08 -7.14 -11.10
C ARG A 92 12.16 -5.62 -10.99
N TYR A 93 11.94 -5.10 -9.81
CA TYR A 93 11.88 -3.66 -9.59
C TYR A 93 12.60 -3.27 -8.30
N HIS A 94 13.64 -2.45 -8.43
CA HIS A 94 14.25 -1.80 -7.28
C HIS A 94 13.35 -0.69 -6.78
N TYR A 95 13.14 -0.65 -5.49
CA TYR A 95 12.37 0.40 -4.86
C TYR A 95 13.11 0.99 -3.67
N ASP A 96 12.84 2.26 -3.44
CA ASP A 96 13.31 3.05 -2.32
C ASP A 96 12.11 3.86 -1.81
N MET A 97 11.52 3.41 -0.71
CA MET A 97 10.29 4.01 -0.21
C MET A 97 10.44 4.43 1.24
N ASN A 98 9.85 5.57 1.56
CA ASN A 98 9.69 6.01 2.93
C ASN A 98 8.38 5.46 3.50
N VAL A 99 8.43 5.03 4.75
CA VAL A 99 7.26 4.56 5.49
C VAL A 99 6.96 5.55 6.61
N ASP A 100 5.72 5.97 6.72
CA ASP A 100 5.25 6.73 7.88
C ASP A 100 5.01 5.76 9.05
N VAL A 101 6.09 5.46 9.75
CA VAL A 101 6.07 4.53 10.90
C VAL A 101 5.26 5.11 12.06
N GLU A 102 5.24 6.44 12.22
CA GLU A 102 4.45 7.08 13.28
C GLU A 102 2.95 6.85 13.01
N LEU A 103 2.47 7.16 11.80
CA LEU A 103 1.08 6.91 11.42
C LEU A 103 0.74 5.42 11.46
N ALA A 104 1.63 4.56 10.95
CA ALA A 104 1.45 3.11 11.01
C ALA A 104 1.30 2.60 12.45
N THR A 105 2.12 3.11 13.38
CA THR A 105 2.05 2.77 14.80
C THR A 105 0.75 3.24 15.43
N GLN A 106 0.32 4.45 15.11
CA GLN A 106 -0.93 5.01 15.64
C GLN A 106 -2.15 4.19 15.19
N ILE A 107 -2.19 3.79 13.92
CA ILE A 107 -3.28 2.93 13.39
C ILE A 107 -3.22 1.55 14.05
N HIS A 108 -2.01 0.97 14.17
CA HIS A 108 -1.79 -0.30 14.86
C HIS A 108 -2.31 -0.25 16.30
N ASP A 109 -1.94 0.76 17.07
CA ASP A 109 -2.31 0.87 18.48
C ASP A 109 -3.82 1.03 18.65
N LYS A 110 -4.47 1.82 17.79
CA LYS A 110 -5.93 1.94 17.78
C LYS A 110 -6.63 0.63 17.41
N ALA A 111 -6.10 -0.10 16.45
CA ALA A 111 -6.60 -1.42 16.10
C ALA A 111 -6.43 -2.41 17.26
N HIS A 112 -5.29 -2.36 17.96
CA HIS A 112 -5.04 -3.17 19.14
C HIS A 112 -6.01 -2.82 20.30
N GLU A 113 -6.22 -1.54 20.58
CA GLU A 113 -7.19 -1.06 21.57
C GLU A 113 -8.61 -1.53 21.27
N ALA A 114 -8.96 -1.66 19.98
CA ALA A 114 -10.24 -2.22 19.53
C ALA A 114 -10.31 -3.75 19.62
N GLY A 115 -9.29 -4.43 20.14
CA GLY A 115 -9.27 -5.87 20.33
C GLY A 115 -8.85 -6.68 19.10
N LEU A 116 -8.29 -6.02 18.08
CA LEU A 116 -7.82 -6.71 16.88
C LEU A 116 -6.42 -7.31 17.08
N ALA A 117 -6.18 -8.47 16.48
CA ALA A 117 -4.85 -9.04 16.44
C ALA A 117 -4.01 -8.28 15.39
N VAL A 118 -3.05 -7.52 15.86
CA VAL A 118 -2.18 -6.69 15.01
C VAL A 118 -0.71 -6.89 15.36
N LYS A 119 0.18 -6.58 14.42
CA LYS A 119 1.63 -6.68 14.62
C LYS A 119 2.36 -5.64 13.77
N MET A 120 3.36 -4.97 14.36
CA MET A 120 4.35 -4.22 13.60
C MET A 120 5.38 -5.17 12.99
N MET A 121 5.61 -5.05 11.69
CA MET A 121 6.64 -5.78 10.96
C MET A 121 7.92 -4.95 10.93
N THR A 122 8.90 -5.36 11.72
CA THR A 122 10.19 -4.65 11.89
C THR A 122 11.39 -5.48 11.43
N ASN A 123 11.16 -6.58 10.70
CA ASN A 123 12.24 -7.40 10.17
C ASN A 123 12.91 -6.67 8.99
N PRO A 124 14.20 -6.32 9.07
CA PRO A 124 14.91 -5.62 8.00
C PRO A 124 15.05 -6.46 6.71
N ASP A 125 14.94 -7.78 6.80
CA ASP A 125 14.99 -8.68 5.64
C ASP A 125 13.62 -8.87 4.97
N PHE A 126 12.57 -8.23 5.49
CA PHE A 126 11.25 -8.29 4.89
C PHE A 126 11.28 -7.65 3.50
N ARG A 127 10.57 -8.24 2.56
CA ARG A 127 10.43 -7.72 1.20
C ARG A 127 8.99 -7.33 0.95
N VAL A 128 8.81 -6.08 0.55
CA VAL A 128 7.49 -5.58 0.17
C VAL A 128 7.04 -6.27 -1.11
N ASP A 129 5.79 -6.66 -1.14
CA ASP A 129 5.22 -7.38 -2.27
C ASP A 129 5.09 -6.50 -3.53
N TYR A 130 5.07 -7.16 -4.67
CA TYR A 130 5.02 -6.47 -5.96
C TYR A 130 3.73 -5.67 -6.17
N GLY A 131 2.61 -6.07 -5.57
CA GLY A 131 1.35 -5.35 -5.69
C GLY A 131 1.42 -3.98 -5.03
N THR A 132 2.01 -3.91 -3.84
CA THR A 132 2.29 -2.64 -3.16
C THR A 132 3.23 -1.77 -3.98
N ILE A 133 4.33 -2.35 -4.48
CA ILE A 133 5.34 -1.61 -5.26
C ILE A 133 4.76 -1.12 -6.59
N THR A 134 4.03 -1.96 -7.31
CA THR A 134 3.38 -1.58 -8.58
C THR A 134 2.41 -0.43 -8.36
N THR A 135 1.56 -0.54 -7.34
CA THR A 135 0.57 0.50 -7.02
C THR A 135 1.24 1.80 -6.61
N GLY A 136 2.23 1.74 -5.70
CA GLY A 136 2.96 2.91 -5.24
C GLY A 136 3.67 3.62 -6.39
N HIS A 137 4.40 2.89 -7.23
CA HIS A 137 5.09 3.44 -8.40
C HIS A 137 4.12 4.06 -9.41
N MET A 138 3.04 3.37 -9.76
CA MET A 138 2.08 3.87 -10.74
C MET A 138 1.30 5.08 -10.22
N PHE A 139 1.09 5.17 -8.91
CA PHE A 139 0.41 6.30 -8.29
C PHE A 139 1.35 7.50 -8.08
N ARG A 140 2.56 7.26 -7.54
CA ARG A 140 3.59 8.27 -7.26
C ARG A 140 4.97 7.77 -7.65
N PRO A 141 5.34 7.83 -8.94
CA PRO A 141 6.63 7.33 -9.42
C PRO A 141 7.84 8.01 -8.78
N GLU A 142 7.64 9.22 -8.25
CA GLU A 142 8.65 10.01 -7.53
C GLU A 142 8.96 9.48 -6.12
N TRP A 143 8.11 8.64 -5.56
CA TRP A 143 8.21 8.12 -4.18
C TRP A 143 8.39 9.20 -3.10
N ASP A 144 7.89 10.41 -3.37
CA ASP A 144 8.07 11.61 -2.53
C ASP A 144 7.07 11.71 -1.37
N LYS A 145 6.12 10.79 -1.28
CA LYS A 145 5.18 10.69 -0.16
C LYS A 145 5.40 9.39 0.61
N PRO A 146 5.39 9.44 1.95
CA PRO A 146 5.52 8.24 2.75
C PRO A 146 4.30 7.32 2.61
N LEU A 147 4.54 6.03 2.77
CA LEU A 147 3.51 5.01 2.72
C LEU A 147 3.24 4.43 4.12
N VAL A 148 1.99 4.07 4.36
CA VAL A 148 1.61 3.11 5.40
C VAL A 148 1.17 1.84 4.70
N VAL A 149 1.91 0.75 4.88
CA VAL A 149 1.61 -0.53 4.23
C VAL A 149 1.01 -1.49 5.24
N ILE A 150 -0.17 -1.99 4.91
CA ILE A 150 -0.98 -2.86 5.77
C ILE A 150 -1.23 -4.18 5.06
N SER A 151 -1.00 -5.29 5.74
CA SER A 151 -1.27 -6.62 5.20
C SER A 151 -2.75 -6.94 5.12
N SER A 152 -3.13 -7.82 4.21
CA SER A 152 -4.43 -8.47 4.23
C SER A 152 -4.40 -9.74 5.08
N ASN A 153 -5.42 -9.93 5.91
CA ASN A 153 -5.58 -11.17 6.64
C ASN A 153 -6.30 -12.21 5.76
N ARG A 154 -5.68 -13.37 5.58
CA ARG A 154 -6.23 -14.46 4.77
C ARG A 154 -7.18 -15.37 5.55
N SER A 155 -7.09 -15.39 6.86
CA SER A 155 -7.87 -16.32 7.69
C SER A 155 -9.25 -15.75 8.02
N ARG A 156 -10.26 -16.19 7.30
CA ARG A 156 -11.66 -15.91 7.64
C ARG A 156 -12.07 -16.49 8.99
N ALA A 157 -11.28 -17.40 9.56
CA ALA A 157 -11.60 -18.05 10.83
C ALA A 157 -11.42 -17.11 12.04
N TYR A 158 -10.64 -16.02 11.89
CA TYR A 158 -10.34 -15.11 12.98
C TYR A 158 -11.10 -13.78 12.92
N TYR A 159 -11.70 -13.46 11.76
CA TYR A 159 -12.41 -12.19 11.62
C TYR A 159 -13.70 -12.38 10.83
N SER A 160 -14.80 -12.01 11.44
CA SER A 160 -16.06 -11.83 10.73
C SER A 160 -15.99 -10.59 9.83
N VAL A 161 -16.95 -10.47 8.93
CA VAL A 161 -17.08 -9.26 8.08
C VAL A 161 -17.25 -8.01 8.95
N GLU A 162 -17.94 -8.14 10.09
CA GLU A 162 -18.17 -7.06 11.04
C GLU A 162 -16.85 -6.57 11.65
N VAL A 163 -15.96 -7.48 12.06
CA VAL A 163 -14.64 -7.13 12.61
C VAL A 163 -13.77 -6.46 11.55
N MET A 164 -13.82 -6.90 10.29
CA MET A 164 -13.12 -6.24 9.20
C MET A 164 -13.67 -4.83 8.92
N GLN A 165 -14.98 -4.64 9.01
CA GLN A 165 -15.61 -3.32 8.91
C GLN A 165 -15.21 -2.41 10.07
N GLU A 166 -15.10 -2.96 11.26
CA GLU A 166 -14.64 -2.24 12.45
C GLU A 166 -13.18 -1.80 12.31
N MET A 167 -12.30 -2.65 11.76
CA MET A 167 -10.92 -2.28 11.41
C MET A 167 -10.86 -1.09 10.44
N MET A 168 -11.67 -1.12 9.40
CA MET A 168 -11.75 0.00 8.43
C MET A 168 -12.24 1.27 9.12
N THR A 169 -13.20 1.15 10.03
CA THR A 169 -13.74 2.27 10.80
C THR A 169 -12.70 2.84 11.76
N VAL A 170 -11.92 2.01 12.43
CA VAL A 170 -10.82 2.45 13.31
C VAL A 170 -9.76 3.19 12.52
N SER A 171 -9.34 2.66 11.38
CA SER A 171 -8.39 3.33 10.48
C SER A 171 -8.93 4.68 10.01
N TYR A 172 -10.19 4.75 9.62
CA TYR A 172 -10.86 5.98 9.19
C TYR A 172 -10.95 7.03 10.30
N THR A 173 -11.40 6.63 11.49
CA THR A 173 -11.55 7.56 12.62
C THR A 173 -10.22 8.07 13.11
N HIS A 174 -9.14 7.30 12.93
CA HIS A 174 -7.80 7.72 13.35
C HIS A 174 -7.16 8.67 12.33
N LEU A 175 -7.29 8.40 11.05
CA LEU A 175 -6.87 9.34 10.00
C LEU A 175 -7.55 10.70 10.19
N ARG A 176 -8.85 10.75 10.52
CA ARG A 176 -9.55 11.98 10.90
C ARG A 176 -8.99 12.68 12.17
N ALA A 177 -8.21 12.00 12.97
CA ALA A 177 -7.64 12.59 14.20
C ALA A 177 -6.36 13.42 13.94
N HIS A 178 -5.75 13.34 12.76
CA HIS A 178 -4.50 14.03 12.43
C HIS A 178 -4.63 15.41 11.77
N GLU A 179 -5.80 15.77 11.26
CA GLU A 179 -6.00 17.00 10.43
C GLU A 179 -6.11 18.33 11.16
N THR A 180 -5.91 18.41 12.45
CA THR A 180 -5.94 19.70 13.15
C THR A 180 -4.63 20.00 13.89
N ARG A 181 -3.52 20.03 13.14
CA ARG A 181 -2.35 20.78 13.54
C ARG A 181 -2.04 21.82 12.44
N ILE A 182 -2.72 22.90 12.50
CA ILE A 182 -2.26 24.20 12.02
C ILE A 182 -1.90 25.03 13.24
#